data_b4bddb3ada6a6e38ca1597210c3a02f5
#
_entry.id   b4bddb3ada6a6e38ca1597210c3a02f5
#
_cell.length_a   1.000
_cell.length_b   1.000
_cell.length_c   1.000
_cell.angle_alpha   90.00
_cell.angle_beta   90.00
_cell.angle_gamma   90.00
#
_symmetry.space_group_name_H-M   'P 1'
#
loop_
_entity.id
_entity.type
_entity.pdbx_description
1 polymer ?
#
loop_
_entity_poly.entity_id
_entity_poly.type
_entity_poly.pdbx_seq_one_letter_code
_entity_poly.pdbx_strand_id
1 'polypeptide(L)'
;MKLLLFDDYQLGVLNKDGNVVNVSQEIENFEKMPPNLRVVEVINNWSKYQPKFNDCIEKNPGTDLSGHKIRPPLPKPGKMVCMAVNYMENGTRSEPAPINAFLKSPNSVIGDGDTIEMSEQDAIVFEHEAELAMIIGKEAKNAKQDDWRDYIFGYMNFIDVSSRGLGAPPMDSFFAMKSPNTSAPMGPFIVTADEIPDPLNLDVKLWVNGKLRQDYHTSDMAHKIPRCIEWTSSITKLNPGDIVPTGTNHRGLGPIHDGDKIEMEIENM
;
A
#
# COMPACT_ATOMS: atom_id res chain seq x y z
N MET A 1 -3.91 10.04 11.44
CA MET A 1 -2.67 9.61 12.15
C MET A 1 -1.80 8.83 11.21
N LYS A 2 -0.44 9.01 11.23
CA LYS A 2 0.51 8.27 10.38
C LYS A 2 1.22 7.22 11.22
N LEU A 3 0.94 5.94 10.97
CA LEU A 3 1.50 4.78 11.66
C LEU A 3 2.63 4.17 10.85
N LEU A 4 3.72 3.73 11.51
CA LEU A 4 4.85 3.07 10.86
C LEU A 4 5.43 1.96 11.74
N LEU A 5 6.11 1.01 11.11
CA LEU A 5 7.03 0.11 11.79
C LEU A 5 8.47 0.55 11.52
N PHE A 6 9.32 0.53 12.53
CA PHE A 6 10.71 0.97 12.42
C PHE A 6 11.66 0.09 13.24
N ASP A 7 12.94 0.13 12.93
CA ASP A 7 14.03 -0.64 13.57
C ASP A 7 13.70 -2.14 13.71
N ASP A 8 13.56 -2.66 14.90
CA ASP A 8 13.17 -4.04 15.19
C ASP A 8 11.63 -4.22 15.19
N TYR A 9 10.99 -3.59 14.19
CA TYR A 9 9.54 -3.59 14.02
C TYR A 9 8.79 -2.96 15.20
N GLN A 10 9.40 -1.98 15.87
CA GLN A 10 8.70 -1.15 16.85
C GLN A 10 7.59 -0.37 16.14
N LEU A 11 6.48 -0.13 16.82
CA LEU A 11 5.40 0.70 16.29
C LEU A 11 5.61 2.15 16.66
N GLY A 12 5.58 3.00 15.67
CA GLY A 12 5.66 4.45 15.79
C GLY A 12 4.45 5.17 15.22
N VAL A 13 4.26 6.38 15.71
CA VAL A 13 3.32 7.36 15.14
C VAL A 13 4.08 8.64 14.88
N LEU A 14 3.85 9.29 13.73
CA LEU A 14 4.42 10.61 13.50
C LEU A 14 3.66 11.67 14.28
N ASN A 15 4.40 12.52 14.97
CA ASN A 15 3.86 13.75 15.55
C ASN A 15 3.77 14.86 14.47
N LYS A 16 3.25 16.04 14.85
CA LYS A 16 3.09 17.20 13.95
C LYS A 16 4.41 17.75 13.38
N ASP A 17 5.50 17.47 14.06
CA ASP A 17 6.85 17.94 13.65
C ASP A 17 7.54 16.91 12.72
N GLY A 18 6.87 15.79 12.40
CA GLY A 18 7.39 14.71 11.56
C GLY A 18 8.32 13.73 12.31
N ASN A 19 8.42 13.84 13.64
CA ASN A 19 9.21 12.95 14.45
C ASN A 19 8.45 11.66 14.79
N VAL A 20 9.19 10.56 14.96
CA VAL A 20 8.66 9.25 15.35
C VAL A 20 8.48 9.20 16.87
N VAL A 21 7.27 8.99 17.33
CA VAL A 21 6.95 8.66 18.72
C VAL A 21 6.72 7.16 18.84
N ASN A 22 7.56 6.45 19.58
CA ASN A 22 7.39 5.03 19.84
C ASN A 22 6.17 4.80 20.73
N VAL A 23 5.21 4.01 20.27
CA VAL A 23 3.96 3.68 20.99
C VAL A 23 3.82 2.18 21.28
N SER A 24 4.88 1.41 21.06
CA SER A 24 4.88 -0.06 21.24
C SER A 24 4.47 -0.47 22.64
N GLN A 25 4.90 0.28 23.68
CA GLN A 25 4.62 0.00 25.08
C GLN A 25 3.12 0.12 25.45
N GLU A 26 2.32 0.79 24.61
CA GLU A 26 0.88 0.91 24.83
C GLU A 26 0.10 -0.33 24.42
N ILE A 27 0.77 -1.24 23.69
CA ILE A 27 0.16 -2.45 23.14
C ILE A 27 0.51 -3.65 24.02
N GLU A 28 -0.52 -4.33 24.50
CA GLU A 28 -0.35 -5.50 25.36
C GLU A 28 0.41 -6.62 24.64
N ASN A 29 1.41 -7.20 25.32
CA ASN A 29 2.24 -8.30 24.80
C ASN A 29 2.95 -8.01 23.46
N PHE A 30 3.20 -6.74 23.13
CA PHE A 30 3.80 -6.32 21.86
C PHE A 30 5.07 -7.11 21.52
N GLU A 31 6.02 -7.24 22.47
CA GLU A 31 7.30 -7.94 22.25
C GLU A 31 7.15 -9.45 22.00
N LYS A 32 6.03 -10.05 22.44
CA LYS A 32 5.73 -11.47 22.20
C LYS A 32 5.02 -11.67 20.87
N MET A 33 4.60 -10.60 20.23
CA MET A 33 3.82 -10.62 19.01
C MET A 33 4.74 -10.63 17.78
N PRO A 34 4.57 -11.56 16.84
CA PRO A 34 5.36 -11.55 15.63
C PRO A 34 5.10 -10.26 14.83
N PRO A 35 6.12 -9.70 14.14
CA PRO A 35 6.04 -8.40 13.47
C PRO A 35 4.82 -8.23 12.56
N ASN A 36 4.44 -9.26 11.84
CA ASN A 36 3.30 -9.23 10.90
C ASN A 36 1.92 -9.12 11.58
N LEU A 37 1.83 -9.32 12.89
CA LEU A 37 0.59 -9.19 13.65
C LEU A 37 0.49 -7.88 14.43
N ARG A 38 1.58 -7.15 14.62
CA ARG A 38 1.64 -5.94 15.46
C ARG A 38 0.66 -4.86 15.00
N VAL A 39 0.69 -4.51 13.72
CA VAL A 39 -0.24 -3.51 13.15
C VAL A 39 -1.66 -4.08 13.02
N VAL A 40 -1.81 -5.37 12.72
CA VAL A 40 -3.12 -6.03 12.67
C VAL A 40 -3.82 -6.00 14.03
N GLU A 41 -3.08 -6.19 15.13
CA GLU A 41 -3.60 -6.03 16.50
C GLU A 41 -4.12 -4.61 16.73
N VAL A 42 -3.36 -3.60 16.29
CA VAL A 42 -3.78 -2.20 16.39
C VAL A 42 -5.04 -1.92 15.58
N ILE A 43 -5.11 -2.42 14.35
CA ILE A 43 -6.29 -2.29 13.49
C ILE A 43 -7.52 -2.90 14.16
N ASN A 44 -7.41 -4.11 14.69
CA ASN A 44 -8.52 -4.82 15.34
C ASN A 44 -9.02 -4.12 16.61
N ASN A 45 -8.16 -3.37 17.29
CA ASN A 45 -8.44 -2.73 18.57
C ASN A 45 -8.22 -1.21 18.51
N TRP A 46 -8.46 -0.59 17.34
CA TRP A 46 -8.16 0.82 17.09
C TRP A 46 -8.75 1.76 18.13
N SER A 47 -10.01 1.58 18.48
CA SER A 47 -10.70 2.41 19.49
C SER A 47 -10.07 2.35 20.87
N LYS A 48 -9.36 1.26 21.20
CA LYS A 48 -8.60 1.10 22.45
C LYS A 48 -7.27 1.83 22.39
N TYR A 49 -6.57 1.79 21.23
CA TYR A 49 -5.20 2.26 21.10
C TYR A 49 -5.10 3.72 20.65
N GLN A 50 -6.00 4.21 19.78
CA GLN A 50 -5.96 5.57 19.29
C GLN A 50 -5.86 6.66 20.38
N PRO A 51 -6.67 6.63 21.47
CA PRO A 51 -6.55 7.62 22.54
C PRO A 51 -5.19 7.60 23.25
N LYS A 52 -4.62 6.40 23.46
CA LYS A 52 -3.31 6.23 24.07
C LYS A 52 -2.19 6.77 23.20
N PHE A 53 -2.29 6.55 21.88
CA PHE A 53 -1.33 7.08 20.90
C PHE A 53 -1.37 8.59 20.85
N ASN A 54 -2.56 9.21 20.91
CA ASN A 54 -2.70 10.66 21.01
C ASN A 54 -2.01 11.19 22.27
N ASP A 55 -2.25 10.56 23.40
CA ASP A 55 -1.59 10.90 24.67
C ASP A 55 -0.06 10.81 24.58
N CYS A 56 0.47 9.78 23.90
CA CYS A 56 1.91 9.63 23.68
C CYS A 56 2.47 10.74 22.82
N ILE A 57 1.80 11.09 21.71
CA ILE A 57 2.22 12.15 20.79
C ILE A 57 2.28 13.51 21.49
N GLU A 58 1.30 13.81 22.35
CA GLU A 58 1.24 15.07 23.08
C GLU A 58 2.36 15.20 24.14
N LYS A 59 2.80 14.08 24.71
CA LYS A 59 3.75 14.05 25.83
C LYS A 59 5.21 13.84 25.39
N ASN A 60 5.45 13.37 24.17
CA ASN A 60 6.78 13.00 23.70
C ASN A 60 7.17 13.76 22.42
N PRO A 61 8.34 14.40 22.41
CA PRO A 61 8.83 15.10 21.21
C PRO A 61 9.17 14.15 20.06
N GLY A 62 9.33 12.85 20.35
CA GLY A 62 9.76 11.86 19.36
C GLY A 62 11.24 11.98 19.00
N THR A 63 11.65 11.20 18.01
CA THR A 63 12.98 11.16 17.43
C THR A 63 12.91 11.41 15.93
N ASP A 64 13.99 11.95 15.35
CA ASP A 64 14.05 12.21 13.91
C ASP A 64 13.86 10.91 13.10
N LEU A 65 12.94 10.95 12.15
CA LEU A 65 12.62 9.81 11.28
C LEU A 65 13.85 9.29 10.52
N SER A 66 14.75 10.17 10.12
CA SER A 66 15.97 9.81 9.36
C SER A 66 16.96 8.96 10.16
N GLY A 67 16.84 8.94 11.48
CA GLY A 67 17.67 8.11 12.37
C GLY A 67 17.22 6.65 12.48
N HIS A 68 16.13 6.27 11.82
CA HIS A 68 15.52 4.95 11.96
C HIS A 68 15.48 4.17 10.64
N LYS A 69 15.59 2.85 10.74
CA LYS A 69 15.28 1.98 9.59
C LYS A 69 13.77 1.78 9.50
N ILE A 70 13.19 2.30 8.43
CA ILE A 70 11.75 2.11 8.18
C ILE A 70 11.48 0.67 7.71
N ARG A 71 10.41 0.10 8.20
CA ARG A 71 9.96 -1.25 7.85
C ARG A 71 8.62 -1.17 7.11
N PRO A 72 8.28 -2.16 6.26
CA PRO A 72 6.96 -2.17 5.67
C PRO A 72 5.90 -2.19 6.77
N PRO A 73 4.87 -1.32 6.69
CA PRO A 73 3.87 -1.22 7.77
C PRO A 73 3.07 -2.50 8.00
N LEU A 74 2.92 -3.33 6.97
CA LEU A 74 2.32 -4.66 7.00
C LEU A 74 3.30 -5.67 6.39
N PRO A 75 4.30 -6.16 7.14
CA PRO A 75 5.41 -6.95 6.60
C PRO A 75 5.00 -8.27 5.93
N LYS A 76 3.85 -8.81 6.32
CA LYS A 76 3.30 -10.04 5.75
C LYS A 76 1.76 -9.99 5.86
N PRO A 77 1.11 -9.23 4.97
CA PRO A 77 -0.36 -9.14 4.97
C PRO A 77 -1.00 -10.50 4.69
N GLY A 78 -2.24 -10.68 5.14
CA GLY A 78 -3.00 -11.91 4.88
C GLY A 78 -3.17 -12.16 3.38
N LYS A 79 -3.55 -11.11 2.65
CA LYS A 79 -3.57 -11.10 1.18
C LYS A 79 -3.43 -9.67 0.65
N MET A 80 -2.97 -9.58 -0.60
CA MET A 80 -3.00 -8.37 -1.41
C MET A 80 -3.86 -8.64 -2.64
N VAL A 81 -4.99 -7.95 -2.74
CA VAL A 81 -5.94 -8.06 -3.87
C VAL A 81 -5.77 -6.83 -4.74
N CYS A 82 -4.87 -6.88 -5.72
CA CYS A 82 -4.49 -5.75 -6.55
C CYS A 82 -5.48 -5.59 -7.71
N MET A 83 -6.11 -4.41 -7.83
CA MET A 83 -7.02 -4.10 -8.93
C MET A 83 -6.23 -3.96 -10.24
N ALA A 84 -6.71 -4.59 -11.31
CA ALA A 84 -6.05 -4.57 -12.62
C ALA A 84 -6.73 -3.62 -13.57
N VAL A 85 -5.93 -2.81 -14.31
CA VAL A 85 -6.40 -1.92 -15.39
C VAL A 85 -7.53 -0.98 -14.91
N ASN A 86 -7.38 -0.39 -13.74
CA ASN A 86 -8.46 0.34 -13.06
C ASN A 86 -8.39 1.87 -13.26
N TYR A 87 -7.81 2.36 -14.36
CA TYR A 87 -7.76 3.80 -14.66
C TYR A 87 -8.22 4.10 -16.10
N MET A 88 -8.79 5.28 -16.30
CA MET A 88 -9.30 5.76 -17.60
C MET A 88 -8.20 6.37 -18.47
N GLU A 89 -6.93 6.33 -18.01
CA GLU A 89 -5.74 6.83 -18.71
C GLU A 89 -5.87 8.30 -19.12
N ASN A 90 -6.34 9.13 -18.17
CA ASN A 90 -6.64 10.55 -18.39
C ASN A 90 -7.60 10.77 -19.59
N GLY A 91 -8.63 9.93 -19.68
CA GLY A 91 -9.66 10.02 -20.70
C GLY A 91 -9.27 9.47 -22.08
N THR A 92 -8.11 8.80 -22.21
CA THR A 92 -7.76 8.12 -23.49
C THR A 92 -8.53 6.80 -23.68
N ARG A 93 -9.05 6.22 -22.61
CA ARG A 93 -10.03 5.13 -22.69
C ARG A 93 -11.43 5.71 -22.81
N SER A 94 -12.20 5.28 -23.78
CA SER A 94 -13.61 5.66 -23.95
C SER A 94 -14.53 4.97 -22.95
N GLU A 95 -14.16 3.76 -22.51
CA GLU A 95 -14.93 2.94 -21.58
C GLU A 95 -14.02 2.29 -20.53
N PRO A 96 -14.54 2.05 -19.29
CA PRO A 96 -13.84 1.28 -18.28
C PRO A 96 -13.51 -0.13 -18.79
N ALA A 97 -12.31 -0.63 -18.49
CA ALA A 97 -12.05 -2.05 -18.62
C ALA A 97 -12.99 -2.85 -17.69
N PRO A 98 -13.34 -4.10 -18.00
CA PRO A 98 -14.06 -4.94 -17.05
C PRO A 98 -13.30 -5.02 -15.72
N ILE A 99 -14.03 -4.88 -14.60
CA ILE A 99 -13.41 -4.95 -13.28
C ILE A 99 -12.67 -6.28 -13.09
N ASN A 100 -11.42 -6.21 -12.69
CA ASN A 100 -10.57 -7.37 -12.51
C ASN A 100 -9.53 -7.12 -11.41
N ALA A 101 -8.99 -8.19 -10.82
CA ALA A 101 -7.92 -8.15 -9.84
C ALA A 101 -7.08 -9.43 -9.88
N PHE A 102 -5.90 -9.38 -9.29
CA PHE A 102 -5.03 -10.53 -9.07
C PHE A 102 -4.54 -10.55 -7.62
N LEU A 103 -4.08 -11.71 -7.18
CA LEU A 103 -3.41 -11.84 -5.88
C LEU A 103 -1.91 -11.68 -6.08
N LYS A 104 -1.31 -10.80 -5.28
CA LYS A 104 0.14 -10.64 -5.20
C LYS A 104 0.66 -11.37 -3.95
N SER A 105 1.83 -12.00 -4.08
CA SER A 105 2.42 -12.79 -2.99
C SER A 105 2.78 -11.91 -1.78
N PRO A 106 2.40 -12.27 -0.55
CA PRO A 106 2.90 -11.58 0.65
C PRO A 106 4.43 -11.60 0.80
N ASN A 107 5.13 -12.52 0.13
CA ASN A 107 6.60 -12.55 0.13
C ASN A 107 7.23 -11.47 -0.76
N SER A 108 6.44 -10.78 -1.58
CA SER A 108 6.93 -9.66 -2.40
C SER A 108 7.11 -8.35 -1.63
N VAL A 109 6.63 -8.28 -0.38
CA VAL A 109 6.62 -7.06 0.42
C VAL A 109 8.02 -6.62 0.83
N ILE A 110 8.33 -5.35 0.60
CA ILE A 110 9.47 -4.61 1.13
C ILE A 110 9.05 -3.23 1.61
N GLY A 111 9.87 -2.58 2.43
CA GLY A 111 9.62 -1.26 2.99
C GLY A 111 10.33 -0.13 2.25
N ASP A 112 10.16 1.07 2.78
CA ASP A 112 10.89 2.26 2.31
C ASP A 112 12.39 2.10 2.54
N GLY A 113 13.19 2.48 1.54
CA GLY A 113 14.64 2.34 1.54
C GLY A 113 15.17 0.92 1.31
N ASP A 114 14.30 -0.08 1.15
CA ASP A 114 14.71 -1.42 0.76
C ASP A 114 14.96 -1.51 -0.77
N THR A 115 15.68 -2.55 -1.20
CA THR A 115 16.04 -2.75 -2.62
C THR A 115 15.07 -3.70 -3.30
N ILE A 116 14.56 -3.30 -4.48
CA ILE A 116 13.84 -4.19 -5.39
C ILE A 116 14.88 -5.08 -6.06
N GLU A 117 14.82 -6.38 -5.82
CA GLU A 117 15.68 -7.36 -6.48
C GLU A 117 15.02 -7.81 -7.79
N MET A 118 15.69 -7.55 -8.91
CA MET A 118 15.22 -8.05 -10.21
C MET A 118 15.18 -9.57 -10.16
N SER A 119 14.04 -10.16 -10.52
CA SER A 119 13.90 -11.61 -10.51
C SER A 119 14.80 -12.25 -11.58
N GLU A 120 15.27 -13.47 -11.32
CA GLU A 120 16.07 -14.25 -12.30
C GLU A 120 15.24 -14.76 -13.51
N GLN A 121 13.97 -14.33 -13.60
CA GLN A 121 13.11 -14.67 -14.74
C GLN A 121 13.58 -13.94 -16.00
N ASP A 122 13.46 -14.58 -17.15
CA ASP A 122 13.74 -14.01 -18.47
C ASP A 122 12.68 -12.93 -18.85
N ALA A 123 12.56 -11.89 -18.02
CA ALA A 123 11.70 -10.76 -18.32
C ALA A 123 12.37 -9.82 -19.32
N ILE A 124 11.61 -9.30 -20.28
CA ILE A 124 12.10 -8.29 -21.21
C ILE A 124 12.25 -6.93 -20.50
N VAL A 125 11.34 -6.62 -19.58
CA VAL A 125 11.33 -5.35 -18.84
C VAL A 125 10.67 -5.53 -17.47
N PHE A 126 11.19 -4.78 -16.49
CA PHE A 126 10.54 -4.56 -15.21
C PHE A 126 9.98 -3.14 -15.20
N GLU A 127 8.75 -2.97 -14.79
CA GLU A 127 8.06 -1.67 -14.75
C GLU A 127 7.65 -1.32 -13.31
N HIS A 128 7.63 -0.01 -13.03
CA HIS A 128 7.02 0.54 -11.83
C HIS A 128 5.53 0.81 -12.07
N GLU A 129 4.69 0.62 -11.07
CA GLU A 129 3.27 1.00 -11.09
C GLU A 129 2.94 1.64 -9.74
N ALA A 130 2.84 2.98 -9.70
CA ALA A 130 2.45 3.70 -8.50
C ALA A 130 0.97 3.50 -8.21
N GLU A 131 0.60 3.19 -6.97
CA GLU A 131 -0.78 2.91 -6.60
C GLU A 131 -1.14 3.45 -5.22
N LEU A 132 -2.37 3.96 -5.06
CA LEU A 132 -3.00 4.11 -3.76
C LEU A 132 -3.42 2.73 -3.27
N ALA A 133 -3.02 2.33 -2.07
CA ALA A 133 -3.46 1.09 -1.46
C ALA A 133 -4.39 1.34 -0.27
N MET A 134 -5.51 0.65 -0.24
CA MET A 134 -6.44 0.61 0.89
C MET A 134 -6.04 -0.48 1.87
N ILE A 135 -6.05 -0.19 3.16
CA ILE A 135 -5.88 -1.17 4.24
C ILE A 135 -7.23 -1.47 4.85
N ILE A 136 -7.58 -2.76 4.89
CA ILE A 136 -8.85 -3.22 5.45
C ILE A 136 -8.80 -3.13 6.98
N GLY A 137 -9.83 -2.49 7.54
CA GLY A 137 -9.96 -2.27 8.99
C GLY A 137 -10.97 -3.19 9.67
N LYS A 138 -11.94 -3.69 8.92
CA LYS A 138 -13.02 -4.54 9.42
C LYS A 138 -13.29 -5.67 8.42
N GLU A 139 -13.67 -6.84 8.93
CA GLU A 139 -14.07 -7.96 8.07
C GLU A 139 -15.15 -7.53 7.06
N ALA A 140 -14.86 -7.73 5.77
CA ALA A 140 -15.78 -7.42 4.68
C ALA A 140 -16.11 -8.69 3.88
N LYS A 141 -17.38 -9.04 3.83
CA LYS A 141 -17.95 -10.11 3.01
C LYS A 141 -19.25 -9.60 2.40
N ASN A 142 -19.35 -9.56 1.08
CA ASN A 142 -20.48 -8.98 0.36
C ASN A 142 -20.81 -7.55 0.83
N ALA A 143 -19.77 -6.71 1.01
CA ALA A 143 -19.90 -5.31 1.43
C ALA A 143 -20.71 -4.54 0.39
N LYS A 144 -21.53 -3.59 0.84
CA LYS A 144 -22.26 -2.68 -0.04
C LYS A 144 -21.42 -1.46 -0.34
N GLN A 145 -21.64 -0.85 -1.51
CA GLN A 145 -20.92 0.36 -1.89
C GLN A 145 -21.14 1.51 -0.92
N ASP A 146 -22.36 1.67 -0.39
CA ASP A 146 -22.68 2.77 0.52
C ASP A 146 -21.93 2.70 1.86
N ASP A 147 -21.54 1.49 2.28
CA ASP A 147 -20.89 1.23 3.57
C ASP A 147 -19.36 1.13 3.45
N TRP A 148 -18.77 1.43 2.30
CA TRP A 148 -17.37 1.13 1.99
C TRP A 148 -16.35 1.73 2.99
N ARG A 149 -16.66 2.93 3.52
CA ARG A 149 -15.78 3.61 4.48
C ARG A 149 -15.62 2.85 5.79
N ASP A 150 -16.64 2.10 6.20
CA ASP A 150 -16.61 1.31 7.43
C ASP A 150 -15.58 0.17 7.40
N TYR A 151 -15.15 -0.22 6.20
CA TYR A 151 -14.22 -1.32 6.00
C TYR A 151 -12.77 -0.87 5.84
N ILE A 152 -12.51 0.43 5.72
CA ILE A 152 -11.16 0.95 5.46
C ILE A 152 -10.56 1.52 6.73
N PHE A 153 -9.39 1.00 7.13
CA PHE A 153 -8.61 1.53 8.23
C PHE A 153 -7.81 2.76 7.83
N GLY A 154 -7.24 2.72 6.64
CA GLY A 154 -6.39 3.78 6.13
C GLY A 154 -5.84 3.48 4.74
N TYR A 155 -4.88 4.27 4.34
CA TYR A 155 -4.27 4.25 3.02
C TYR A 155 -2.75 4.25 3.12
N MET A 156 -2.05 3.79 2.07
CA MET A 156 -0.60 3.88 1.97
C MET A 156 -0.15 3.92 0.51
N ASN A 157 1.07 4.39 0.30
CA ASN A 157 1.77 4.25 -0.97
C ASN A 157 2.09 2.78 -1.24
N PHE A 158 1.94 2.38 -2.49
CA PHE A 158 2.23 1.03 -2.95
C PHE A 158 2.81 1.07 -4.37
N ILE A 159 3.87 0.30 -4.62
CA ILE A 159 4.42 0.15 -5.97
C ILE A 159 4.22 -1.30 -6.40
N ASP A 160 3.44 -1.51 -7.45
CA ASP A 160 3.27 -2.83 -8.04
C ASP A 160 4.33 -3.07 -9.11
N VAL A 161 5.51 -3.52 -8.69
CA VAL A 161 6.57 -3.86 -9.65
C VAL A 161 6.15 -5.05 -10.48
N SER A 162 6.27 -4.90 -11.80
CA SER A 162 5.74 -5.85 -12.78
C SER A 162 6.83 -6.33 -13.73
N SER A 163 6.96 -7.65 -13.87
CA SER A 163 7.80 -8.27 -14.89
C SER A 163 7.01 -8.44 -16.17
N ARG A 164 7.56 -8.03 -17.31
CA ARG A 164 6.88 -8.12 -18.62
C ARG A 164 7.69 -8.94 -19.61
N GLY A 165 7.00 -9.58 -20.56
CA GLY A 165 7.64 -10.32 -21.63
C GLY A 165 8.29 -11.63 -21.19
N LEU A 166 7.66 -12.34 -20.26
CA LEU A 166 8.13 -13.61 -19.68
C LEU A 166 8.00 -14.82 -20.65
N GLY A 167 7.72 -14.57 -21.92
CA GLY A 167 7.54 -15.60 -22.93
C GLY A 167 6.10 -16.09 -23.06
N ALA A 168 5.91 -17.31 -23.58
CA ALA A 168 4.58 -17.90 -23.81
C ALA A 168 4.00 -18.49 -22.51
N PRO A 169 2.66 -18.65 -22.41
CA PRO A 169 2.06 -19.37 -21.30
C PRO A 169 2.68 -20.77 -21.10
N PRO A 170 2.86 -21.25 -19.84
CA PRO A 170 2.32 -20.70 -18.58
C PRO A 170 3.19 -19.62 -17.91
N MET A 171 4.31 -19.21 -18.51
CA MET A 171 5.24 -18.23 -17.95
C MET A 171 4.64 -16.82 -17.90
N ASP A 172 3.79 -16.48 -18.86
CA ASP A 172 3.06 -15.21 -18.92
C ASP A 172 1.76 -15.27 -18.08
N SER A 173 1.89 -15.45 -16.78
CA SER A 173 0.77 -15.44 -15.83
C SER A 173 0.85 -14.24 -14.91
N PHE A 174 -0.28 -13.76 -14.40
CA PHE A 174 -0.30 -12.71 -13.38
C PHE A 174 0.55 -13.07 -12.16
N PHE A 175 0.57 -14.35 -11.78
CA PHE A 175 1.41 -14.79 -10.68
C PHE A 175 2.91 -14.56 -10.98
N ALA A 176 3.39 -14.98 -12.13
CA ALA A 176 4.79 -14.81 -12.52
C ALA A 176 5.16 -13.32 -12.72
N MET A 177 4.25 -12.55 -13.34
CA MET A 177 4.48 -11.13 -13.61
C MET A 177 4.47 -10.26 -12.35
N LYS A 178 3.64 -10.60 -11.36
CA LYS A 178 3.27 -9.70 -10.26
C LYS A 178 3.74 -10.15 -8.87
N SER A 179 4.25 -11.39 -8.74
CA SER A 179 4.60 -11.96 -7.44
C SER A 179 6.09 -12.35 -7.23
N PRO A 180 7.07 -11.83 -7.99
CA PRO A 180 8.46 -12.00 -7.60
C PRO A 180 8.72 -11.46 -6.20
N ASN A 181 9.74 -11.97 -5.53
CA ASN A 181 10.18 -11.41 -4.26
C ASN A 181 10.53 -9.93 -4.45
N THR A 182 10.35 -9.13 -3.41
CA THR A 182 10.64 -7.69 -3.36
C THR A 182 9.85 -6.80 -4.34
N SER A 183 8.85 -7.35 -5.06
CA SER A 183 8.09 -6.62 -6.07
C SER A 183 6.91 -5.80 -5.54
N ALA A 184 6.77 -5.65 -4.20
CA ALA A 184 5.72 -4.86 -3.55
C ALA A 184 6.29 -3.88 -2.49
N PRO A 185 7.07 -2.87 -2.90
CA PRO A 185 7.41 -1.76 -2.01
C PRO A 185 6.14 -1.08 -1.48
N MET A 186 6.07 -0.84 -0.15
CA MET A 186 4.92 -0.19 0.46
C MET A 186 5.27 0.65 1.69
N GLY A 187 4.48 1.68 1.94
CA GLY A 187 4.64 2.58 3.06
C GLY A 187 5.15 3.96 2.65
N PRO A 188 5.95 4.68 3.44
CA PRO A 188 6.48 4.30 4.76
C PRO A 188 5.41 4.22 5.86
N PHE A 189 4.25 4.85 5.66
CA PHE A 189 3.19 4.99 6.65
C PHE A 189 1.89 4.34 6.22
N ILE A 190 1.09 3.92 7.20
CA ILE A 190 -0.36 3.84 7.05
C ILE A 190 -0.92 5.16 7.55
N VAL A 191 -1.60 5.88 6.68
CA VAL A 191 -2.35 7.09 7.02
C VAL A 191 -3.78 6.68 7.31
N THR A 192 -4.26 6.92 8.53
CA THR A 192 -5.63 6.52 8.92
C THR A 192 -6.69 7.24 8.08
N ALA A 193 -7.83 6.59 7.86
CA ALA A 193 -8.85 7.07 6.92
C ALA A 193 -9.45 8.44 7.27
N ASP A 194 -9.43 8.82 8.55
CA ASP A 194 -9.85 10.14 9.02
C ASP A 194 -8.95 11.29 8.54
N GLU A 195 -7.67 11.02 8.25
CA GLU A 195 -6.72 11.99 7.69
C GLU A 195 -6.88 12.16 6.16
N ILE A 196 -7.55 11.23 5.48
CA ILE A 196 -7.79 11.24 4.04
C ILE A 196 -9.30 11.22 3.77
N PRO A 197 -9.98 12.37 3.92
CA PRO A 197 -11.45 12.43 3.82
C PRO A 197 -11.97 12.13 2.41
N ASP A 198 -11.18 12.42 1.37
CA ASP A 198 -11.52 12.12 -0.02
C ASP A 198 -10.37 11.41 -0.77
N PRO A 199 -10.29 10.08 -0.70
CA PRO A 199 -9.24 9.31 -1.38
C PRO A 199 -9.41 9.27 -2.90
N LEU A 200 -10.50 9.80 -3.45
CA LEU A 200 -10.72 9.95 -4.88
C LEU A 200 -10.27 11.30 -5.43
N ASN A 201 -9.62 12.12 -4.59
CA ASN A 201 -9.15 13.46 -4.93
C ASN A 201 -7.71 13.66 -4.45
N LEU A 202 -6.79 12.82 -4.91
CA LEU A 202 -5.37 12.83 -4.55
C LEU A 202 -4.49 12.79 -5.79
N ASP A 203 -3.43 13.59 -5.80
CA ASP A 203 -2.34 13.48 -6.77
C ASP A 203 -1.44 12.29 -6.44
N VAL A 204 -1.06 11.53 -7.46
CA VAL A 204 -0.12 10.41 -7.39
C VAL A 204 1.05 10.67 -8.32
N LYS A 205 2.26 10.68 -7.78
CA LYS A 205 3.49 10.96 -8.52
C LYS A 205 4.54 9.89 -8.24
N LEU A 206 5.30 9.54 -9.29
CA LEU A 206 6.44 8.64 -9.18
C LEU A 206 7.60 9.15 -10.04
N TRP A 207 8.78 9.11 -9.45
CA TRP A 207 10.04 9.49 -10.09
C TRP A 207 10.98 8.30 -10.19
N VAL A 208 11.75 8.26 -11.27
CA VAL A 208 12.91 7.37 -11.44
C VAL A 208 14.13 8.25 -11.65
N ASN A 209 15.13 8.14 -10.77
CA ASN A 209 16.34 8.98 -10.77
C ASN A 209 16.03 10.49 -10.79
N GLY A 210 15.04 10.91 -10.00
CA GLY A 210 14.58 12.30 -9.92
C GLY A 210 13.79 12.80 -11.14
N LYS A 211 13.57 11.96 -12.16
CA LYS A 211 12.75 12.28 -13.32
C LYS A 211 11.32 11.83 -13.11
N LEU A 212 10.36 12.75 -13.13
CA LEU A 212 8.94 12.45 -13.05
C LEU A 212 8.52 11.52 -14.19
N ARG A 213 7.91 10.40 -13.83
CA ARG A 213 7.45 9.35 -14.73
C ARG A 213 5.93 9.24 -14.74
N GLN A 214 5.33 8.97 -13.60
CA GLN A 214 3.88 8.97 -13.47
C GLN A 214 3.42 10.22 -12.72
N ASP A 215 2.36 10.83 -13.24
CA ASP A 215 1.69 11.99 -12.67
C ASP A 215 0.22 11.89 -13.06
N TYR A 216 -0.60 11.50 -12.09
CA TYR A 216 -2.03 11.28 -12.31
C TYR A 216 -2.84 11.49 -11.03
N HIS A 217 -4.15 11.57 -11.17
CA HIS A 217 -5.07 11.87 -10.10
C HIS A 217 -6.00 10.68 -9.82
N THR A 218 -6.31 10.38 -8.56
CA THR A 218 -7.14 9.24 -8.18
C THR A 218 -8.58 9.34 -8.69
N SER A 219 -9.06 10.53 -9.04
CA SER A 219 -10.37 10.69 -9.69
C SER A 219 -10.45 10.01 -11.07
N ASP A 220 -9.32 9.67 -11.70
CA ASP A 220 -9.27 8.96 -12.97
C ASP A 220 -9.52 7.44 -12.84
N MET A 221 -9.71 6.91 -11.62
CA MET A 221 -10.09 5.50 -11.43
C MET A 221 -11.35 5.17 -12.23
N ALA A 222 -11.32 4.07 -12.96
CA ALA A 222 -12.46 3.53 -13.72
C ALA A 222 -13.53 2.97 -12.76
N HIS A 223 -13.12 2.06 -11.89
CA HIS A 223 -13.96 1.55 -10.81
C HIS A 223 -13.52 2.20 -9.51
N LYS A 224 -14.39 3.04 -8.96
CA LYS A 224 -14.11 3.79 -7.72
C LYS A 224 -14.01 2.87 -6.51
N ILE A 225 -13.39 3.34 -5.44
CA ILE A 225 -13.17 2.61 -4.20
C ILE A 225 -14.40 1.85 -3.69
N PRO A 226 -15.63 2.44 -3.64
CA PRO A 226 -16.83 1.72 -3.22
C PRO A 226 -17.08 0.44 -4.03
N ARG A 227 -16.92 0.54 -5.36
CA ARG A 227 -17.09 -0.59 -6.27
C ARG A 227 -15.99 -1.64 -6.12
N CYS A 228 -14.76 -1.22 -5.89
CA CYS A 228 -13.64 -2.14 -5.65
C CYS A 228 -13.89 -2.98 -4.37
N ILE A 229 -14.30 -2.36 -3.27
CA ILE A 229 -14.62 -3.05 -2.01
C ILE A 229 -15.81 -4.01 -2.18
N GLU A 230 -16.90 -3.55 -2.79
CA GLU A 230 -18.06 -4.39 -3.07
C GLU A 230 -17.65 -5.63 -3.87
N TRP A 231 -16.97 -5.44 -4.99
CA TRP A 231 -16.61 -6.52 -5.90
C TRP A 231 -15.61 -7.51 -5.30
N THR A 232 -14.52 -7.02 -4.69
CA THR A 232 -13.51 -7.89 -4.07
C THR A 232 -14.09 -8.69 -2.91
N SER A 233 -14.90 -8.05 -2.06
CA SER A 233 -15.54 -8.74 -0.92
C SER A 233 -16.63 -9.72 -1.33
N SER A 234 -17.21 -9.61 -2.52
CA SER A 234 -18.15 -10.60 -3.05
C SER A 234 -17.47 -11.92 -3.44
N ILE A 235 -16.21 -11.83 -3.88
CA ILE A 235 -15.42 -12.99 -4.31
C ILE A 235 -14.72 -13.64 -3.12
N THR A 236 -14.01 -12.85 -2.32
CA THR A 236 -13.25 -13.33 -1.16
C THR A 236 -13.52 -12.46 0.06
N LYS A 237 -13.58 -13.10 1.24
CA LYS A 237 -13.66 -12.33 2.48
C LYS A 237 -12.36 -11.54 2.70
N LEU A 238 -12.48 -10.23 2.93
CA LEU A 238 -11.37 -9.38 3.32
C LEU A 238 -11.30 -9.32 4.85
N ASN A 239 -10.09 -9.38 5.40
CA ASN A 239 -9.86 -9.34 6.83
C ASN A 239 -9.06 -8.08 7.21
N PRO A 240 -9.11 -7.63 8.47
CA PRO A 240 -8.25 -6.55 8.96
C PRO A 240 -6.77 -6.80 8.63
N GLY A 241 -6.11 -5.78 8.06
CA GLY A 241 -4.73 -5.88 7.59
C GLY A 241 -4.54 -6.45 6.18
N ASP A 242 -5.60 -6.91 5.50
CA ASP A 242 -5.52 -7.17 4.06
C ASP A 242 -5.36 -5.85 3.29
N ILE A 243 -4.71 -5.91 2.14
CA ILE A 243 -4.38 -4.75 1.32
C ILE A 243 -5.10 -4.85 -0.03
N VAL A 244 -5.71 -3.73 -0.45
CA VAL A 244 -6.35 -3.63 -1.76
C VAL A 244 -5.77 -2.43 -2.50
N PRO A 245 -4.66 -2.60 -3.26
CA PRO A 245 -4.15 -1.60 -4.19
C PRO A 245 -5.16 -1.32 -5.30
N THR A 246 -5.28 -0.05 -5.69
CA THR A 246 -6.36 0.43 -6.56
C THR A 246 -6.06 0.35 -8.06
N GLY A 247 -4.89 -0.16 -8.42
CA GLY A 247 -4.38 -0.10 -9.79
C GLY A 247 -3.64 1.21 -10.07
N THR A 248 -2.99 1.28 -11.21
CA THR A 248 -2.22 2.44 -11.68
C THR A 248 -2.78 3.01 -12.97
N ASN A 249 -2.50 4.30 -13.22
CA ASN A 249 -2.62 4.88 -14.55
C ASN A 249 -1.35 4.55 -15.35
N HIS A 250 -1.50 3.95 -16.55
CA HIS A 250 -0.37 3.46 -17.35
C HIS A 250 0.38 4.58 -18.10
N ARG A 251 -0.12 5.80 -18.09
CA ARG A 251 0.62 6.93 -18.69
C ARG A 251 1.86 7.24 -17.85
N GLY A 252 3.00 7.24 -18.51
CA GLY A 252 4.29 7.46 -17.88
C GLY A 252 4.92 6.20 -17.29
N LEU A 253 4.29 5.02 -17.39
CA LEU A 253 4.96 3.76 -17.12
C LEU A 253 6.27 3.66 -17.92
N GLY A 254 7.21 2.94 -17.38
CA GLY A 254 8.45 2.70 -18.06
C GLY A 254 9.36 1.75 -17.29
N PRO A 255 10.47 1.37 -17.93
CA PRO A 255 11.40 0.41 -17.36
C PRO A 255 12.09 0.98 -16.12
N ILE A 256 12.42 0.06 -15.21
CA ILE A 256 13.39 0.24 -14.15
C ILE A 256 14.59 -0.67 -14.43
N HIS A 257 15.78 -0.20 -14.07
CA HIS A 257 17.04 -0.87 -14.32
C HIS A 257 17.84 -0.99 -13.02
N ASP A 258 18.88 -1.83 -13.05
CA ASP A 258 19.80 -1.93 -11.92
C ASP A 258 20.42 -0.57 -11.58
N GLY A 259 20.43 -0.24 -10.29
CA GLY A 259 20.91 1.05 -9.78
C GLY A 259 19.91 2.22 -9.85
N ASP A 260 18.72 2.03 -10.41
CA ASP A 260 17.69 3.08 -10.42
C ASP A 260 17.14 3.37 -9.01
N LYS A 261 16.98 4.66 -8.70
CA LYS A 261 16.26 5.13 -7.51
C LYS A 261 14.81 5.43 -7.87
N ILE A 262 13.87 4.78 -7.20
CA ILE A 262 12.44 5.00 -7.38
C ILE A 262 11.89 5.73 -6.16
N GLU A 263 11.14 6.80 -6.40
CA GLU A 263 10.49 7.61 -5.37
C GLU A 263 9.02 7.78 -5.73
N MET A 264 8.15 7.66 -4.74
CA MET A 264 6.71 7.79 -4.93
C MET A 264 6.11 8.70 -3.85
N GLU A 265 5.15 9.50 -4.26
CA GLU A 265 4.38 10.38 -3.38
C GLU A 265 2.89 10.31 -3.75
N ILE A 266 2.05 10.17 -2.76
CA ILE A 266 0.62 10.48 -2.87
C ILE A 266 0.35 11.66 -1.94
N GLU A 267 -0.44 12.60 -2.42
CA GLU A 267 -0.79 13.81 -1.68
C GLU A 267 -1.26 13.50 -0.24
N ASN A 268 -0.69 14.21 0.75
CA ASN A 268 -0.96 14.06 2.19
C ASN A 268 -0.51 12.73 2.84
N MET A 269 0.26 11.90 2.13
CA MET A 269 0.68 10.58 2.63
C MET A 269 2.15 10.49 2.96
#